data_53e2da242db34db52cf16e5a06991e45
#
_entry.id   53e2da242db34db52cf16e5a06991e45
#
_cell.length_a   1.000
_cell.length_b   1.000
_cell.length_c   1.000
_cell.angle_alpha   90.00
_cell.angle_beta   90.00
_cell.angle_gamma   90.00
#
_symmetry.space_group_name_H-M   'P 1'
#
loop_
_entity.id
_entity.type
_entity.pdbx_description
1 polymer ?
#
loop_
_entity_poly.entity_id
_entity_poly.type
_entity_poly.pdbx_seq_one_letter_code
_entity_poly.pdbx_strand_id
1 'polypeptide(L)'
;MAPNCVAGMLLLVSTALGAGPSYFRDVRPIIQRQCQGCHQPNLKSSSLDLTSYEGLQAGGKHGPAPSTLLGYITGESKPQMPLGQPPLPADQIALFRAWIAAGAKDDTPAEARDVDKPIVYLQPPVINALAFSSDGKKLAVSGNREILIHSLDGATPPQRLPGLSDRILSLVFSKDGSTLVAAGGTASLFGEIQIWDVAGGKLKRSLTLTGDTIFGVSLSPDAARIAVGCTDNSVRIVDAASGKELFKIGNHENWVLGTIFGVDGKRIVSVGRDRAAKLTDATSGAFLENVNLLRGELAAIARHPTKDIVVVGGEDRVPYIYMMDRAQNMKIADDSTLIRKLERQAGSIAALAWSEDGAHIAVGGASPEVTIYDAESGKRTASCKGHQAGIYAVAFSPDGQTLATGGFDGQVRLYRVATGELAKEFIPVPITGAENLRSQK
;
A
#
# COMPACT_ATOMS: atom_id res chain seq x y z
N MET A 1 -38.94 -42.09 60.48
CA MET A 1 -37.52 -41.77 60.56
C MET A 1 -36.83 -42.44 59.36
N ALA A 2 -36.53 -41.73 58.34
CA ALA A 2 -35.77 -42.19 57.19
C ALA A 2 -34.49 -41.38 57.08
N PRO A 3 -33.31 -41.98 56.84
CA PRO A 3 -32.03 -41.27 56.75
C PRO A 3 -31.82 -40.73 55.34
N ASN A 4 -31.51 -39.42 55.26
CA ASN A 4 -31.06 -38.74 54.04
C ASN A 4 -29.69 -39.21 53.60
N CYS A 5 -29.60 -39.84 52.42
CA CYS A 5 -28.34 -40.03 51.71
C CYS A 5 -28.02 -38.73 50.90
N VAL A 6 -26.98 -38.01 51.33
CA VAL A 6 -26.37 -36.95 50.56
C VAL A 6 -25.34 -37.59 49.63
N ALA A 7 -25.66 -37.68 48.31
CA ALA A 7 -24.71 -38.07 47.29
C ALA A 7 -23.79 -36.87 46.94
N GLY A 8 -22.55 -36.95 47.38
CA GLY A 8 -21.52 -35.99 46.99
C GLY A 8 -21.17 -36.15 45.52
N MET A 9 -21.48 -35.17 44.71
CA MET A 9 -21.13 -35.06 43.31
C MET A 9 -19.69 -34.53 43.21
N LEU A 10 -18.73 -35.43 42.97
CA LEU A 10 -17.34 -35.09 42.64
C LEU A 10 -17.36 -34.39 41.28
N LEU A 11 -17.17 -33.09 41.24
CA LEU A 11 -16.84 -32.34 40.05
C LEU A 11 -15.40 -32.67 39.65
N LEU A 12 -15.22 -33.59 38.66
CA LEU A 12 -13.98 -33.73 37.93
C LEU A 12 -13.73 -32.49 37.12
N VAL A 13 -12.93 -31.56 37.64
CA VAL A 13 -12.34 -30.47 36.87
C VAL A 13 -11.32 -31.11 35.94
N SER A 14 -11.72 -31.44 34.70
CA SER A 14 -10.77 -31.76 33.66
C SER A 14 -9.95 -30.52 33.35
N THR A 15 -8.72 -30.45 33.85
CA THR A 15 -7.70 -29.53 33.36
C THR A 15 -7.46 -29.90 31.89
N ALA A 16 -8.08 -29.15 30.99
CA ALA A 16 -7.66 -29.13 29.59
C ALA A 16 -6.20 -28.67 29.61
N LEU A 17 -5.28 -29.60 29.39
CA LEU A 17 -3.90 -29.31 29.03
C LEU A 17 -3.99 -28.49 27.77
N GLY A 18 -3.90 -27.14 27.91
CA GLY A 18 -3.91 -26.22 26.82
C GLY A 18 -2.81 -26.61 25.83
N ALA A 19 -3.17 -26.87 24.59
CA ALA A 19 -2.18 -27.00 23.52
C ALA A 19 -1.26 -25.79 23.59
N GLY A 20 0.06 -26.01 23.56
CA GLY A 20 1.06 -24.92 23.57
C GLY A 20 0.78 -23.92 22.43
N PRO A 21 1.48 -22.76 22.39
CA PRO A 21 1.27 -21.77 21.35
C PRO A 21 1.40 -22.37 19.95
N SER A 22 0.48 -21.98 19.06
CA SER A 22 0.45 -22.38 17.66
C SER A 22 1.48 -21.59 16.86
N TYR A 23 2.26 -22.24 16.00
CA TYR A 23 3.09 -21.52 15.04
C TYR A 23 2.23 -20.65 14.14
N PHE A 24 1.21 -21.24 13.51
CA PHE A 24 0.38 -20.58 12.52
C PHE A 24 -0.43 -19.39 13.09
N ARG A 25 -1.06 -19.57 14.26
CA ARG A 25 -1.97 -18.56 14.83
C ARG A 25 -1.26 -17.54 15.72
N ASP A 26 -0.21 -17.95 16.44
CA ASP A 26 0.38 -17.13 17.51
C ASP A 26 1.75 -16.59 17.15
N VAL A 27 2.66 -17.42 16.57
CA VAL A 27 4.05 -17.05 16.29
C VAL A 27 4.23 -16.44 14.90
N ARG A 28 3.68 -17.10 13.86
CA ARG A 28 3.79 -16.62 12.47
C ARG A 28 3.32 -15.18 12.26
N PRO A 29 2.20 -14.70 12.83
CA PRO A 29 1.79 -13.30 12.69
C PRO A 29 2.79 -12.30 13.29
N ILE A 30 3.53 -12.67 14.34
CA ILE A 30 4.58 -11.83 14.89
C ILE A 30 5.77 -11.77 13.92
N ILE A 31 6.19 -12.92 13.39
CA ILE A 31 7.26 -13.02 12.38
C ILE A 31 6.90 -12.20 11.16
N GLN A 32 5.68 -12.31 10.65
CA GLN A 32 5.19 -11.56 9.50
C GLN A 32 5.29 -10.05 9.70
N ARG A 33 4.87 -9.56 10.85
CA ARG A 33 4.87 -8.12 11.16
C ARG A 33 6.25 -7.56 11.48
N GLN A 34 7.10 -8.32 12.17
CA GLN A 34 8.31 -7.79 12.79
C GLN A 34 9.62 -8.23 12.10
N CYS A 35 9.59 -9.31 11.31
CA CYS A 35 10.82 -9.96 10.85
C CYS A 35 10.92 -10.07 9.32
N GLN A 36 9.81 -10.40 8.64
CA GLN A 36 9.80 -10.71 7.20
C GLN A 36 10.24 -9.55 6.32
N GLY A 37 10.05 -8.30 6.76
CA GLY A 37 10.51 -7.14 6.00
C GLY A 37 11.99 -7.22 5.59
N CYS A 38 12.85 -7.75 6.48
CA CYS A 38 14.28 -7.92 6.22
C CYS A 38 14.69 -9.37 5.89
N HIS A 39 13.92 -10.35 6.40
CA HIS A 39 14.21 -11.78 6.30
C HIS A 39 13.25 -12.48 5.33
N GLN A 40 13.41 -12.18 4.03
CA GLN A 40 12.60 -12.68 2.91
C GLN A 40 13.48 -13.02 1.71
N PRO A 41 13.01 -13.82 0.72
CA PRO A 41 13.81 -14.26 -0.41
C PRO A 41 14.54 -13.16 -1.17
N ASN A 42 13.92 -11.97 -1.29
CA ASN A 42 14.49 -10.85 -2.04
C ASN A 42 15.49 -9.99 -1.25
N LEU A 43 15.53 -10.10 0.08
CA LEU A 43 16.45 -9.35 0.94
C LEU A 43 17.42 -10.25 1.72
N LYS A 44 16.95 -11.40 2.21
CA LYS A 44 17.72 -12.45 2.96
C LYS A 44 18.79 -11.89 3.89
N SER A 45 18.46 -10.89 4.71
CA SER A 45 19.38 -10.35 5.71
C SER A 45 19.94 -11.48 6.57
N SER A 46 21.27 -11.59 6.68
CA SER A 46 21.98 -12.70 7.32
C SER A 46 21.68 -14.08 6.71
N SER A 47 21.30 -14.14 5.44
CA SER A 47 20.91 -15.36 4.72
C SER A 47 19.70 -16.09 5.34
N LEU A 48 18.91 -15.38 6.16
CA LEU A 48 17.74 -15.91 6.85
C LEU A 48 16.48 -15.57 6.08
N ASP A 49 15.63 -16.57 5.86
CA ASP A 49 14.30 -16.45 5.29
C ASP A 49 13.26 -16.83 6.33
N LEU A 50 12.38 -15.90 6.68
CA LEU A 50 11.34 -16.12 7.68
C LEU A 50 9.93 -16.07 7.07
N THR A 51 9.82 -16.19 5.73
CA THR A 51 8.52 -16.20 5.05
C THR A 51 7.83 -17.56 5.14
N SER A 52 8.60 -18.63 5.39
CA SER A 52 8.09 -19.98 5.58
C SER A 52 8.65 -20.63 6.87
N TYR A 53 7.98 -21.69 7.32
CA TYR A 53 8.47 -22.48 8.45
C TYR A 53 9.78 -23.21 8.09
N GLU A 54 9.88 -23.72 6.86
CA GLU A 54 11.08 -24.36 6.33
C GLU A 54 12.29 -23.41 6.35
N GLY A 55 12.08 -22.15 5.93
CA GLY A 55 13.11 -21.12 6.00
C GLY A 55 13.52 -20.79 7.44
N LEU A 56 12.55 -20.73 8.35
CA LEU A 56 12.81 -20.61 9.79
C LEU A 56 13.65 -21.76 10.32
N GLN A 57 13.34 -23.02 9.96
CA GLN A 57 14.09 -24.19 10.39
C GLN A 57 15.47 -24.27 9.74
N ALA A 58 15.60 -23.93 8.47
CA ALA A 58 16.88 -23.88 7.78
C ALA A 58 17.84 -22.88 8.42
N GLY A 59 17.30 -21.77 8.95
CA GLY A 59 18.08 -20.72 9.59
C GLY A 59 18.91 -19.89 8.62
N GLY A 60 19.88 -19.17 9.14
CA GLY A 60 20.75 -18.29 8.38
C GLY A 60 22.22 -18.44 8.80
N LYS A 61 23.00 -17.36 8.67
CA LYS A 61 24.43 -17.33 9.03
C LYS A 61 24.74 -17.83 10.43
N HIS A 62 23.79 -17.76 11.35
CA HIS A 62 23.95 -18.06 12.77
C HIS A 62 23.36 -19.42 13.17
N GLY A 63 23.02 -20.25 12.20
CA GLY A 63 22.50 -21.61 12.41
C GLY A 63 20.97 -21.71 12.44
N PRO A 64 20.41 -22.90 12.76
CA PRO A 64 18.98 -23.17 12.80
C PRO A 64 18.24 -22.25 13.76
N ALA A 65 17.06 -21.80 13.33
CA ALA A 65 16.53 -20.56 13.85
C ALA A 65 15.70 -20.61 15.13
N PRO A 66 14.86 -21.58 15.54
CA PRO A 66 13.96 -21.26 16.63
C PRO A 66 14.65 -20.77 17.91
N SER A 67 15.65 -21.49 18.41
CA SER A 67 16.41 -21.11 19.61
C SER A 67 17.35 -19.92 19.37
N THR A 68 18.01 -19.87 18.21
CA THR A 68 18.91 -18.78 17.83
C THR A 68 18.14 -17.47 17.71
N LEU A 69 16.95 -17.48 17.09
CA LEU A 69 16.08 -16.32 16.97
C LEU A 69 15.72 -15.73 18.34
N LEU A 70 15.47 -16.60 19.34
CA LEU A 70 15.13 -16.16 20.69
C LEU A 70 16.23 -15.28 21.30
N GLY A 71 17.50 -15.68 21.17
CA GLY A 71 18.63 -14.87 21.65
C GLY A 71 18.68 -13.47 21.05
N TYR A 72 18.37 -13.34 19.75
CA TYR A 72 18.35 -12.04 19.09
C TYR A 72 17.17 -11.15 19.51
N ILE A 73 15.94 -11.73 19.64
CA ILE A 73 14.75 -10.93 20.02
C ILE A 73 14.75 -10.55 21.50
N THR A 74 15.46 -11.29 22.38
CA THR A 74 15.67 -10.93 23.79
C THR A 74 16.81 -9.96 24.00
N GLY A 75 17.69 -9.81 23.01
CA GLY A 75 18.92 -9.00 23.10
C GLY A 75 20.09 -9.67 23.80
N GLU A 76 19.97 -10.97 24.13
CA GLU A 76 21.06 -11.81 24.59
C GLU A 76 22.15 -11.97 23.52
N SER A 77 21.73 -12.05 22.25
CA SER A 77 22.60 -12.01 21.08
C SER A 77 22.56 -10.63 20.41
N LYS A 78 23.69 -10.25 19.76
CA LYS A 78 23.79 -8.96 19.06
C LYS A 78 23.94 -9.15 17.54
N PRO A 79 23.42 -8.23 16.73
CA PRO A 79 22.59 -7.06 17.12
C PRO A 79 21.20 -7.52 17.60
N GLN A 80 20.61 -6.76 18.53
CA GLN A 80 19.22 -7.04 18.96
C GLN A 80 18.26 -6.86 17.80
N MET A 81 17.27 -7.76 17.70
CA MET A 81 16.20 -7.73 16.69
C MET A 81 14.83 -7.39 17.31
N PRO A 82 13.97 -6.68 16.55
CA PRO A 82 14.16 -6.13 15.19
C PRO A 82 15.18 -5.00 15.17
N LEU A 83 16.06 -4.99 14.14
CA LEU A 83 17.14 -4.01 14.04
C LEU A 83 16.60 -2.58 13.82
N GLY A 84 17.02 -1.64 14.67
CA GLY A 84 16.62 -0.24 14.58
C GLY A 84 15.16 0.03 15.00
N GLN A 85 14.46 -0.97 15.54
CA GLN A 85 13.10 -0.87 16.08
C GLN A 85 13.13 -1.10 17.61
N PRO A 86 12.07 -0.72 18.34
CA PRO A 86 11.93 -1.11 19.73
C PRO A 86 11.95 -2.63 19.90
N PRO A 87 12.44 -3.16 21.03
CA PRO A 87 12.35 -4.58 21.34
C PRO A 87 10.92 -5.11 21.24
N LEU A 88 10.78 -6.41 20.95
CA LEU A 88 9.45 -7.03 20.99
C LEU A 88 8.85 -6.92 22.40
N PRO A 89 7.52 -6.74 22.52
CA PRO A 89 6.80 -6.78 23.79
C PRO A 89 7.05 -8.11 24.54
N ALA A 90 7.06 -8.03 25.87
CA ALA A 90 7.38 -9.19 26.73
C ALA A 90 6.43 -10.38 26.53
N ASP A 91 5.16 -10.11 26.26
CA ASP A 91 4.13 -11.13 25.97
C ASP A 91 4.43 -11.85 24.66
N GLN A 92 4.89 -11.14 23.62
CA GLN A 92 5.31 -11.76 22.35
C GLN A 92 6.57 -12.61 22.53
N ILE A 93 7.56 -12.15 23.29
CA ILE A 93 8.75 -12.93 23.63
C ILE A 93 8.35 -14.20 24.40
N ALA A 94 7.39 -14.10 25.32
CA ALA A 94 6.87 -15.24 26.08
C ALA A 94 6.19 -16.28 25.17
N LEU A 95 5.48 -15.86 24.12
CA LEU A 95 4.90 -16.75 23.11
C LEU A 95 5.99 -17.53 22.36
N PHE A 96 7.08 -16.88 21.93
CA PHE A 96 8.21 -17.55 21.30
C PHE A 96 8.86 -18.58 22.24
N ARG A 97 9.11 -18.21 23.50
CA ARG A 97 9.68 -19.13 24.51
C ARG A 97 8.81 -20.35 24.70
N ALA A 98 7.49 -20.16 24.88
CA ALA A 98 6.57 -21.25 25.10
C ALA A 98 6.43 -22.17 23.88
N TRP A 99 6.39 -21.61 22.68
CA TRP A 99 6.34 -22.37 21.43
C TRP A 99 7.63 -23.19 21.22
N ILE A 100 8.81 -22.61 21.46
CA ILE A 100 10.09 -23.31 21.39
C ILE A 100 10.16 -24.43 22.43
N ALA A 101 9.73 -24.17 23.67
CA ALA A 101 9.67 -25.19 24.73
C ALA A 101 8.71 -26.33 24.42
N ALA A 102 7.64 -26.07 23.65
CA ALA A 102 6.71 -27.10 23.14
C ALA A 102 7.24 -27.85 21.90
N GLY A 103 8.49 -27.65 21.52
CA GLY A 103 9.17 -28.34 20.41
C GLY A 103 9.10 -27.60 19.08
N ALA A 104 8.73 -26.32 19.07
CA ALA A 104 8.70 -25.43 17.91
C ALA A 104 8.00 -26.05 16.67
N LYS A 105 6.87 -26.70 16.86
CA LYS A 105 6.17 -27.45 15.81
C LYS A 105 5.44 -26.52 14.84
N ASP A 106 5.39 -26.95 13.57
CA ASP A 106 4.56 -26.32 12.54
C ASP A 106 3.16 -26.96 12.55
N ASP A 107 2.16 -26.15 12.81
CA ASP A 107 0.76 -26.49 12.72
C ASP A 107 0.03 -25.72 11.61
N THR A 108 0.79 -25.23 10.61
CA THR A 108 0.23 -24.52 9.44
C THR A 108 -0.67 -25.47 8.65
N PRO A 109 -1.95 -25.13 8.45
CA PRO A 109 -2.84 -25.91 7.60
C PRO A 109 -2.28 -26.05 6.17
N ALA A 110 -2.52 -27.18 5.52
CA ALA A 110 -1.99 -27.46 4.18
C ALA A 110 -2.41 -26.40 3.15
N GLU A 111 -3.64 -25.90 3.24
CA GLU A 111 -4.20 -24.85 2.41
C GLU A 111 -3.55 -23.48 2.64
N ALA A 112 -2.96 -23.25 3.80
CA ALA A 112 -2.28 -21.99 4.16
C ALA A 112 -0.77 -21.98 3.84
N ARG A 113 -0.24 -23.08 3.26
CA ARG A 113 1.18 -23.22 2.86
C ARG A 113 1.50 -22.63 1.47
N ASP A 114 0.53 -21.97 0.83
CA ASP A 114 0.63 -21.50 -0.56
C ASP A 114 1.54 -20.28 -0.78
N VAL A 115 2.24 -19.78 0.24
CA VAL A 115 3.04 -18.53 0.15
C VAL A 115 4.25 -18.69 -0.79
N ASP A 116 4.72 -19.91 -1.03
CA ASP A 116 5.90 -20.19 -1.86
C ASP A 116 5.56 -20.58 -3.30
N LYS A 117 4.25 -20.61 -3.66
CA LYS A 117 3.87 -20.94 -5.04
C LYS A 117 4.20 -19.82 -6.00
N PRO A 118 4.67 -20.13 -7.21
CA PRO A 118 4.85 -19.13 -8.26
C PRO A 118 3.56 -18.33 -8.48
N ILE A 119 3.69 -17.02 -8.71
CA ILE A 119 2.54 -16.18 -9.02
C ILE A 119 2.01 -16.57 -10.39
N VAL A 120 0.84 -17.21 -10.40
CA VAL A 120 0.15 -17.69 -11.61
C VAL A 120 -1.14 -16.91 -11.77
N TYR A 121 -1.37 -16.37 -12.97
CA TYR A 121 -2.60 -15.66 -13.29
C TYR A 121 -3.48 -16.50 -14.20
N LEU A 122 -4.64 -16.92 -13.69
CA LEU A 122 -5.68 -17.58 -14.48
C LEU A 122 -6.63 -16.57 -15.14
N GLN A 123 -6.68 -15.34 -14.59
CA GLN A 123 -7.44 -14.19 -15.09
C GLN A 123 -6.70 -12.90 -14.75
N PRO A 124 -6.98 -11.78 -15.46
CA PRO A 124 -6.39 -10.49 -15.13
C PRO A 124 -6.71 -10.08 -13.70
N PRO A 125 -5.72 -9.68 -12.87
CA PRO A 125 -5.99 -9.15 -11.55
C PRO A 125 -6.54 -7.73 -11.63
N VAL A 126 -7.23 -7.29 -10.57
CA VAL A 126 -7.61 -5.88 -10.43
C VAL A 126 -6.37 -5.00 -10.39
N ILE A 127 -6.33 -3.95 -11.19
CA ILE A 127 -5.25 -2.97 -11.19
C ILE A 127 -5.62 -1.85 -10.22
N ASN A 128 -4.89 -1.78 -9.11
CA ASN A 128 -5.14 -0.79 -8.06
C ASN A 128 -4.20 0.42 -8.15
N ALA A 129 -3.05 0.28 -8.80
CA ALA A 129 -2.05 1.34 -8.90
C ALA A 129 -1.29 1.29 -10.22
N LEU A 130 -1.01 2.48 -10.76
CA LEU A 130 -0.20 2.73 -11.95
C LEU A 130 0.76 3.90 -11.67
N ALA A 131 1.97 3.83 -12.20
CA ALA A 131 2.90 4.96 -12.18
C ALA A 131 3.81 4.94 -13.41
N PHE A 132 3.96 6.08 -14.10
CA PHE A 132 4.98 6.26 -15.12
C PHE A 132 6.34 6.49 -14.49
N SER A 133 7.39 5.98 -15.12
CA SER A 133 8.76 6.43 -14.83
C SER A 133 8.94 7.89 -15.27
N SER A 134 9.85 8.59 -14.62
CA SER A 134 10.10 10.02 -14.89
C SER A 134 10.56 10.32 -16.34
N ASP A 135 11.14 9.34 -17.03
CA ASP A 135 11.51 9.43 -18.45
C ASP A 135 10.35 9.06 -19.41
N GLY A 136 9.19 8.68 -18.86
CA GLY A 136 8.01 8.29 -19.63
C GLY A 136 8.13 6.96 -20.39
N LYS A 137 9.25 6.23 -20.27
CA LYS A 137 9.50 5.01 -21.06
C LYS A 137 8.93 3.75 -20.42
N LYS A 138 8.68 3.77 -19.12
CA LYS A 138 8.19 2.62 -18.36
C LYS A 138 6.89 2.94 -17.64
N LEU A 139 6.07 1.91 -17.45
CA LEU A 139 4.86 1.95 -16.66
C LEU A 139 4.91 0.84 -15.61
N ALA A 140 4.90 1.20 -14.34
CA ALA A 140 4.72 0.26 -13.24
C ALA A 140 3.23 0.00 -13.03
N VAL A 141 2.86 -1.27 -12.90
CA VAL A 141 1.49 -1.74 -12.74
C VAL A 141 1.42 -2.69 -11.56
N SER A 142 0.42 -2.51 -10.70
CA SER A 142 0.17 -3.43 -9.58
C SER A 142 -0.36 -4.77 -10.09
N GLY A 143 0.24 -5.87 -9.60
CA GLY A 143 -0.26 -7.24 -9.73
C GLY A 143 -0.62 -7.83 -8.37
N ASN A 144 -0.84 -9.15 -8.32
CA ASN A 144 -0.98 -9.90 -7.08
C ASN A 144 0.40 -10.27 -6.56
N ARG A 145 0.79 -9.78 -5.38
CA ARG A 145 2.10 -10.01 -4.74
C ARG A 145 3.31 -9.57 -5.57
N GLU A 146 3.11 -8.75 -6.60
CA GLU A 146 4.20 -8.23 -7.42
C GLU A 146 3.84 -6.90 -8.07
N ILE A 147 4.87 -6.23 -8.54
CA ILE A 147 4.76 -5.08 -9.44
C ILE A 147 5.35 -5.49 -10.78
N LEU A 148 4.70 -5.12 -11.87
CA LEU A 148 5.19 -5.35 -13.22
C LEU A 148 5.61 -4.01 -13.83
N ILE A 149 6.86 -3.88 -14.25
CA ILE A 149 7.36 -2.70 -14.93
C ILE A 149 7.42 -3.00 -16.43
N HIS A 150 6.51 -2.39 -17.18
CA HIS A 150 6.41 -2.53 -18.64
C HIS A 150 7.24 -1.48 -19.34
N SER A 151 7.98 -1.87 -20.37
CA SER A 151 8.52 -0.97 -21.37
C SER A 151 7.40 -0.59 -22.36
N LEU A 152 7.17 0.70 -22.58
CA LEU A 152 6.05 1.16 -23.40
C LEU A 152 6.24 0.94 -24.90
N ASP A 153 7.49 0.79 -25.35
CA ASP A 153 7.83 0.38 -26.71
C ASP A 153 7.50 -1.10 -26.99
N GLY A 154 7.24 -1.89 -25.92
CA GLY A 154 6.93 -3.32 -26.03
C GLY A 154 8.13 -4.20 -26.42
N ALA A 155 9.35 -3.66 -26.42
CA ALA A 155 10.54 -4.37 -26.89
C ALA A 155 10.98 -5.51 -25.96
N THR A 156 10.60 -5.44 -24.68
CA THR A 156 11.01 -6.44 -23.67
C THR A 156 9.82 -6.92 -22.85
N PRO A 157 9.83 -8.18 -22.36
CA PRO A 157 8.88 -8.63 -21.36
C PRO A 157 8.92 -7.74 -20.11
N PRO A 158 7.82 -7.64 -19.35
CA PRO A 158 7.79 -6.84 -18.15
C PRO A 158 8.77 -7.36 -17.10
N GLN A 159 9.49 -6.43 -16.46
CA GLN A 159 10.29 -6.75 -15.28
C GLN A 159 9.34 -7.01 -14.11
N ARG A 160 9.48 -8.19 -13.48
CA ARG A 160 8.65 -8.60 -12.34
C ARG A 160 9.37 -8.32 -11.04
N LEU A 161 8.69 -7.67 -10.12
CA LEU A 161 9.19 -7.32 -8.79
C LEU A 161 8.30 -8.00 -7.73
N PRO A 162 8.55 -9.28 -7.39
CA PRO A 162 7.72 -10.02 -6.44
C PRO A 162 7.95 -9.53 -5.00
N GLY A 163 6.86 -9.40 -4.24
CA GLY A 163 6.85 -8.96 -2.85
C GLY A 163 5.92 -9.80 -1.98
N LEU A 164 5.75 -9.40 -0.72
CA LEU A 164 4.92 -10.12 0.25
C LEU A 164 3.45 -9.65 0.27
N SER A 165 3.19 -8.41 -0.12
CA SER A 165 1.86 -7.81 -0.10
C SER A 165 0.94 -8.44 -1.15
N ASP A 166 -0.17 -9.06 -0.73
CA ASP A 166 -1.17 -9.61 -1.66
C ASP A 166 -1.72 -8.55 -2.61
N ARG A 167 -1.83 -7.32 -2.12
CA ARG A 167 -2.31 -6.17 -2.89
C ARG A 167 -1.33 -5.02 -2.81
N ILE A 168 -0.96 -4.50 -3.96
CA ILE A 168 -0.24 -3.23 -4.10
C ILE A 168 -1.29 -2.17 -4.44
N LEU A 169 -1.49 -1.20 -3.55
CA LEU A 169 -2.56 -0.21 -3.66
C LEU A 169 -2.08 1.17 -4.11
N SER A 170 -0.79 1.44 -3.97
CA SER A 170 -0.21 2.72 -4.39
C SER A 170 1.22 2.53 -4.86
N LEU A 171 1.60 3.26 -5.91
CA LEU A 171 2.92 3.25 -6.55
C LEU A 171 3.39 4.68 -6.79
N VAL A 172 4.66 4.95 -6.52
CA VAL A 172 5.26 6.24 -6.86
C VAL A 172 6.75 6.06 -7.22
N PHE A 173 7.16 6.62 -8.34
CA PHE A 173 8.58 6.75 -8.69
C PHE A 173 9.21 7.97 -8.00
N SER A 174 10.49 7.85 -7.66
CA SER A 174 11.31 9.03 -7.37
C SER A 174 11.48 9.88 -8.64
N LYS A 175 11.70 11.18 -8.45
CA LYS A 175 11.82 12.14 -9.55
C LYS A 175 12.97 11.80 -10.54
N ASP A 176 14.03 11.16 -10.06
CA ASP A 176 15.15 10.67 -10.87
C ASP A 176 14.88 9.31 -11.53
N GLY A 177 13.73 8.70 -11.25
CA GLY A 177 13.32 7.38 -11.78
C GLY A 177 14.10 6.19 -11.23
N SER A 178 15.05 6.40 -10.32
CA SER A 178 15.92 5.33 -9.80
C SER A 178 15.24 4.42 -8.80
N THR A 179 14.26 4.95 -8.09
CA THR A 179 13.57 4.27 -6.99
C THR A 179 12.07 4.20 -7.27
N LEU A 180 11.47 3.04 -7.02
CA LEU A 180 10.02 2.84 -7.00
C LEU A 180 9.61 2.50 -5.56
N VAL A 181 8.63 3.23 -5.03
CA VAL A 181 8.02 2.93 -3.74
C VAL A 181 6.61 2.40 -3.97
N ALA A 182 6.33 1.29 -3.34
CA ALA A 182 5.01 0.67 -3.35
C ALA A 182 4.46 0.60 -1.93
N ALA A 183 3.16 0.79 -1.78
CA ALA A 183 2.44 0.56 -0.55
C ALA A 183 1.29 -0.41 -0.78
N GLY A 184 1.03 -1.25 0.22
CA GLY A 184 -0.01 -2.25 0.15
C GLY A 184 -0.07 -3.09 1.41
N GLY A 185 -0.32 -4.38 1.25
CA GLY A 185 -0.35 -5.34 2.35
C GLY A 185 -1.26 -6.52 2.09
N THR A 186 -1.46 -7.29 3.15
CA THR A 186 -2.46 -8.35 3.24
C THR A 186 -3.46 -7.96 4.33
N ALA A 187 -4.73 -7.89 3.95
CA ALA A 187 -5.80 -7.43 4.84
C ALA A 187 -5.81 -8.19 6.16
N SER A 188 -5.93 -7.47 7.28
CA SER A 188 -5.94 -7.99 8.65
C SER A 188 -4.66 -8.74 9.07
N LEU A 189 -3.58 -8.68 8.27
CA LEU A 189 -2.30 -9.30 8.60
C LEU A 189 -1.19 -8.27 8.73
N PHE A 190 -0.91 -7.51 7.69
CA PHE A 190 0.11 -6.46 7.70
C PHE A 190 -0.08 -5.43 6.60
N GLY A 191 0.48 -4.23 6.83
CA GLY A 191 0.66 -3.19 5.84
C GLY A 191 2.13 -2.89 5.64
N GLU A 192 2.55 -2.81 4.39
CA GLU A 192 3.94 -2.80 3.97
C GLU A 192 4.24 -1.63 3.03
N ILE A 193 5.44 -1.06 3.19
CA ILE A 193 6.09 -0.24 2.17
C ILE A 193 7.25 -1.05 1.59
N GLN A 194 7.33 -1.11 0.26
CA GLN A 194 8.45 -1.69 -0.47
C GLN A 194 9.22 -0.59 -1.20
N ILE A 195 10.54 -0.57 -1.07
CA ILE A 195 11.43 0.37 -1.76
C ILE A 195 12.31 -0.44 -2.71
N TRP A 196 12.16 -0.20 -4.00
CA TRP A 196 12.81 -0.95 -5.07
C TRP A 196 13.86 -0.12 -5.81
N ASP A 197 14.98 -0.73 -6.15
CA ASP A 197 15.91 -0.26 -7.17
C ASP A 197 15.37 -0.64 -8.55
N VAL A 198 15.00 0.35 -9.34
CA VAL A 198 14.31 0.13 -10.62
C VAL A 198 15.23 -0.51 -11.65
N ALA A 199 16.49 -0.07 -11.72
CA ALA A 199 17.45 -0.55 -12.72
C ALA A 199 17.82 -2.03 -12.47
N GLY A 200 18.12 -2.37 -11.23
CA GLY A 200 18.50 -3.72 -10.83
C GLY A 200 17.34 -4.67 -10.56
N GLY A 201 16.09 -4.16 -10.46
CA GLY A 201 14.93 -4.95 -10.05
C GLY A 201 15.06 -5.52 -8.63
N LYS A 202 15.80 -4.83 -7.76
CA LYS A 202 16.13 -5.32 -6.42
C LYS A 202 15.31 -4.60 -5.35
N LEU A 203 14.73 -5.37 -4.44
CA LEU A 203 14.13 -4.84 -3.24
C LEU A 203 15.23 -4.28 -2.32
N LYS A 204 15.27 -2.96 -2.16
CA LYS A 204 16.22 -2.29 -1.25
C LYS A 204 15.76 -2.42 0.19
N ARG A 205 14.44 -2.33 0.41
CA ARG A 205 13.85 -2.35 1.74
C ARG A 205 12.38 -2.74 1.69
N SER A 206 11.96 -3.47 2.70
CA SER A 206 10.55 -3.73 3.02
C SER A 206 10.31 -3.36 4.47
N LEU A 207 9.24 -2.61 4.73
CA LEU A 207 8.90 -2.08 6.04
C LEU A 207 7.46 -2.41 6.36
N THR A 208 7.25 -3.31 7.31
CA THR A 208 5.93 -3.57 7.87
C THR A 208 5.62 -2.52 8.93
N LEU A 209 4.63 -1.68 8.68
CA LEU A 209 4.30 -0.56 9.55
C LEU A 209 3.01 -0.76 10.36
N THR A 210 2.07 -1.53 9.84
CA THR A 210 0.73 -1.69 10.43
C THR A 210 0.32 -3.15 10.48
N GLY A 211 -0.71 -3.47 11.28
CA GLY A 211 -1.34 -4.79 11.31
C GLY A 211 -2.41 -5.00 10.24
N ASP A 212 -2.57 -4.06 9.30
CA ASP A 212 -3.50 -4.11 8.18
C ASP A 212 -2.97 -3.25 7.05
N THR A 213 -3.60 -3.31 5.89
CA THR A 213 -3.20 -2.71 4.62
C THR A 213 -2.91 -1.20 4.68
N ILE A 214 -1.92 -0.75 3.92
CA ILE A 214 -1.62 0.66 3.64
C ILE A 214 -2.22 1.04 2.29
N PHE A 215 -2.98 2.15 2.23
CA PHE A 215 -3.71 2.55 1.02
C PHE A 215 -2.96 3.52 0.12
N GLY A 216 -2.41 4.60 0.67
CA GLY A 216 -1.79 5.65 -0.12
C GLY A 216 -0.32 5.84 0.24
N VAL A 217 0.52 6.11 -0.76
CA VAL A 217 1.92 6.47 -0.56
C VAL A 217 2.27 7.72 -1.35
N SER A 218 3.08 8.58 -0.76
CA SER A 218 3.72 9.70 -1.45
C SER A 218 5.17 9.84 -1.04
N LEU A 219 5.99 10.35 -1.97
CA LEU A 219 7.39 10.71 -1.73
C LEU A 219 7.53 12.23 -1.55
N SER A 220 8.39 12.65 -0.64
CA SER A 220 8.84 14.04 -0.60
C SER A 220 9.60 14.39 -1.88
N PRO A 221 9.64 15.67 -2.30
CA PRO A 221 10.30 16.08 -3.55
C PRO A 221 11.78 15.70 -3.64
N ASP A 222 12.46 15.61 -2.50
CA ASP A 222 13.84 15.17 -2.36
C ASP A 222 13.99 13.64 -2.23
N ALA A 223 12.87 12.89 -2.29
CA ALA A 223 12.76 11.45 -2.08
C ALA A 223 13.33 10.95 -0.72
N ALA A 224 13.60 11.85 0.24
CA ALA A 224 14.16 11.49 1.54
C ALA A 224 13.11 10.94 2.52
N ARG A 225 11.82 11.27 2.32
CA ARG A 225 10.71 10.87 3.20
C ARG A 225 9.57 10.25 2.42
N ILE A 226 8.95 9.26 3.02
CA ILE A 226 7.77 8.56 2.52
C ILE A 226 6.63 8.85 3.49
N ALA A 227 5.48 9.31 2.99
CA ALA A 227 4.27 9.42 3.77
C ALA A 227 3.24 8.38 3.32
N VAL A 228 2.57 7.75 4.28
CA VAL A 228 1.55 6.73 4.02
C VAL A 228 0.29 6.95 4.82
N GLY A 229 -0.84 6.59 4.23
CA GLY A 229 -2.14 6.54 4.87
C GLY A 229 -2.50 5.11 5.27
N CYS A 230 -2.92 4.93 6.52
CA CYS A 230 -3.09 3.63 7.15
C CYS A 230 -4.54 3.38 7.62
N THR A 231 -4.89 2.09 7.74
CA THR A 231 -6.18 1.62 8.29
C THR A 231 -6.33 1.85 9.79
N ASP A 232 -5.23 2.10 10.52
CA ASP A 232 -5.26 2.45 11.94
C ASP A 232 -5.51 3.95 12.18
N ASN A 233 -6.08 4.66 11.19
CA ASN A 233 -6.41 6.08 11.20
C ASN A 233 -5.18 7.00 11.30
N SER A 234 -3.99 6.46 11.09
CA SER A 234 -2.75 7.24 11.16
C SER A 234 -2.20 7.60 9.79
N VAL A 235 -1.53 8.74 9.74
CA VAL A 235 -0.52 9.05 8.72
C VAL A 235 0.83 8.74 9.33
N ARG A 236 1.69 8.04 8.58
CA ARG A 236 3.07 7.78 9.02
C ARG A 236 4.05 8.41 8.07
N ILE A 237 5.11 8.99 8.62
CA ILE A 237 6.22 9.53 7.86
C ILE A 237 7.45 8.71 8.19
N VAL A 238 8.09 8.19 7.14
CA VAL A 238 9.24 7.29 7.24
C VAL A 238 10.43 7.91 6.50
N ASP A 239 11.62 7.79 7.07
CA ASP A 239 12.88 8.10 6.39
C ASP A 239 13.17 7.00 5.35
N ALA A 240 13.28 7.38 4.10
CA ALA A 240 13.41 6.43 2.99
C ALA A 240 14.74 5.64 3.03
N ALA A 241 15.82 6.26 3.51
CA ALA A 241 17.13 5.66 3.53
C ALA A 241 17.31 4.66 4.68
N SER A 242 16.87 5.02 5.89
CA SER A 242 17.02 4.16 7.08
C SER A 242 15.80 3.25 7.30
N GLY A 243 14.62 3.61 6.80
CA GLY A 243 13.36 2.96 7.10
C GLY A 243 12.79 3.30 8.47
N LYS A 244 13.38 4.28 9.17
CA LYS A 244 12.91 4.71 10.50
C LYS A 244 11.59 5.46 10.38
N GLU A 245 10.59 5.07 11.18
CA GLU A 245 9.38 5.87 11.38
C GLU A 245 9.77 7.18 12.11
N LEU A 246 9.57 8.30 11.43
CA LEU A 246 9.85 9.63 11.98
C LEU A 246 8.65 10.13 12.78
N PHE A 247 7.44 9.93 12.25
CA PHE A 247 6.19 10.35 12.88
C PHE A 247 5.08 9.33 12.64
N LYS A 248 4.27 9.11 13.68
CA LYS A 248 2.95 8.50 13.62
C LYS A 248 1.92 9.54 14.06
N ILE A 249 1.08 9.98 13.13
CA ILE A 249 0.14 11.09 13.30
C ILE A 249 -1.29 10.52 13.31
N GLY A 250 -1.93 10.52 14.47
CA GLY A 250 -3.29 9.99 14.67
C GLY A 250 -4.33 11.12 14.69
N ASN A 251 -4.40 11.93 13.65
CA ASN A 251 -5.34 13.05 13.58
C ASN A 251 -6.61 12.73 12.77
N HIS A 252 -6.70 11.58 12.08
CA HIS A 252 -7.90 11.10 11.41
C HIS A 252 -8.78 10.25 12.34
N GLU A 253 -10.09 10.28 12.10
CA GLU A 253 -11.09 9.50 12.86
C GLU A 253 -11.46 8.19 12.16
N ASN A 254 -11.00 7.98 10.93
CA ASN A 254 -11.22 6.78 10.13
C ASN A 254 -10.02 6.57 9.19
N TRP A 255 -10.05 5.49 8.39
CA TRP A 255 -8.99 5.09 7.48
C TRP A 255 -8.48 6.24 6.62
N VAL A 256 -7.17 6.37 6.55
CA VAL A 256 -6.49 7.31 5.67
C VAL A 256 -6.20 6.64 4.35
N LEU A 257 -6.80 7.14 3.26
CA LEU A 257 -6.77 6.51 1.95
C LEU A 257 -5.74 7.11 1.00
N GLY A 258 -5.31 8.34 1.23
CA GLY A 258 -4.32 9.01 0.40
C GLY A 258 -3.49 10.03 1.16
N THR A 259 -2.26 10.23 0.69
CA THR A 259 -1.33 11.26 1.19
C THR A 259 -0.63 11.93 0.03
N ILE A 260 -0.30 13.21 0.16
CA ILE A 260 0.52 13.93 -0.82
C ILE A 260 1.37 14.99 -0.11
N PHE A 261 2.67 15.04 -0.43
CA PHE A 261 3.55 16.12 0.03
C PHE A 261 3.29 17.42 -0.72
N GLY A 262 3.47 18.56 -0.06
CA GLY A 262 3.56 19.88 -0.68
C GLY A 262 4.80 20.00 -1.56
N VAL A 263 4.85 21.08 -2.36
CA VAL A 263 5.94 21.32 -3.34
C VAL A 263 7.32 21.42 -2.67
N ASP A 264 7.37 22.02 -1.47
CA ASP A 264 8.60 22.16 -0.70
C ASP A 264 8.93 20.98 0.23
N GLY A 265 8.04 19.98 0.27
CA GLY A 265 8.16 18.80 1.12
C GLY A 265 7.93 19.06 2.61
N LYS A 266 7.61 20.28 3.04
CA LYS A 266 7.42 20.62 4.45
C LYS A 266 6.04 20.30 4.99
N ARG A 267 5.07 20.07 4.12
CA ARG A 267 3.68 19.80 4.48
C ARG A 267 3.17 18.56 3.77
N ILE A 268 2.15 17.95 4.35
CA ILE A 268 1.43 16.81 3.80
C ILE A 268 -0.05 17.10 3.90
N VAL A 269 -0.80 16.81 2.83
CA VAL A 269 -2.24 16.65 2.90
C VAL A 269 -2.56 15.16 2.90
N SER A 270 -3.40 14.74 3.83
CA SER A 270 -3.95 13.39 3.90
C SER A 270 -5.46 13.41 3.77
N VAL A 271 -6.03 12.40 3.12
CA VAL A 271 -7.48 12.25 2.90
C VAL A 271 -7.96 10.90 3.39
N GLY A 272 -9.18 10.83 3.89
CA GLY A 272 -9.69 9.59 4.45
C GLY A 272 -11.22 9.48 4.53
N ARG A 273 -11.67 8.36 5.09
CA ARG A 273 -13.08 8.05 5.30
C ARG A 273 -13.77 8.95 6.33
N ASP A 274 -13.01 9.67 7.13
CA ASP A 274 -13.54 10.70 8.03
C ASP A 274 -13.95 11.99 7.30
N ARG A 275 -13.97 11.97 5.96
CA ARG A 275 -14.39 13.07 5.07
C ARG A 275 -13.44 14.28 5.08
N ALA A 276 -12.31 14.18 5.77
CA ALA A 276 -11.37 15.26 5.94
C ALA A 276 -10.18 15.16 4.99
N ALA A 277 -9.77 16.32 4.48
CA ALA A 277 -8.44 16.55 3.93
C ALA A 277 -7.66 17.36 4.98
N LYS A 278 -6.67 16.74 5.62
CA LYS A 278 -5.94 17.30 6.77
C LYS A 278 -4.54 17.72 6.37
N LEU A 279 -4.21 18.99 6.64
CA LEU A 279 -2.87 19.53 6.46
C LEU A 279 -2.04 19.29 7.71
N THR A 280 -0.85 18.76 7.52
CA THR A 280 0.09 18.41 8.58
C THR A 280 1.48 18.94 8.24
N ASP A 281 2.19 19.47 9.21
CA ASP A 281 3.61 19.82 9.09
C ASP A 281 4.45 18.53 9.05
N ALA A 282 5.14 18.29 7.95
CA ALA A 282 5.92 17.09 7.71
C ALA A 282 7.26 17.05 8.48
N THR A 283 7.63 18.14 9.13
CA THR A 283 8.90 18.26 9.89
C THR A 283 8.71 18.07 11.39
N SER A 284 7.51 18.35 11.89
CA SER A 284 7.14 18.21 13.30
C SER A 284 6.04 17.19 13.58
N GLY A 285 5.31 16.76 12.54
CA GLY A 285 4.12 15.91 12.69
C GLY A 285 2.88 16.67 13.22
N ALA A 286 2.94 17.99 13.36
CA ALA A 286 1.87 18.79 13.92
C ALA A 286 0.70 18.94 12.94
N PHE A 287 -0.53 18.71 13.41
CA PHE A 287 -1.74 19.04 12.68
C PHE A 287 -1.87 20.56 12.54
N LEU A 288 -2.02 21.04 11.32
CA LEU A 288 -2.18 22.46 11.00
C LEU A 288 -3.65 22.85 10.88
N GLU A 289 -4.37 22.25 9.92
CA GLU A 289 -5.77 22.58 9.67
C GLU A 289 -6.51 21.51 8.85
N ASN A 290 -7.83 21.67 8.67
CA ASN A 290 -8.61 20.98 7.65
C ASN A 290 -8.66 21.83 6.37
N VAL A 291 -8.29 21.24 5.24
CA VAL A 291 -8.25 21.91 3.94
C VAL A 291 -9.66 22.08 3.35
N ASN A 292 -10.58 21.17 3.66
CA ASN A 292 -11.90 21.06 3.03
C ASN A 292 -13.05 21.15 4.03
N LEU A 293 -14.22 21.51 3.53
CA LEU A 293 -15.50 21.26 4.21
C LEU A 293 -15.84 19.76 4.14
N LEU A 294 -16.19 19.18 5.30
CA LEU A 294 -16.47 17.74 5.44
C LEU A 294 -17.80 17.37 4.74
N ARG A 295 -17.74 16.78 3.54
CA ARG A 295 -18.92 16.36 2.75
C ARG A 295 -19.11 14.85 2.79
N GLY A 296 -18.47 14.14 1.85
CA GLY A 296 -18.44 12.69 1.77
C GLY A 296 -17.04 12.14 2.03
N GLU A 297 -16.90 10.82 2.19
CA GLU A 297 -15.60 10.15 2.30
C GLU A 297 -14.70 10.54 1.13
N LEU A 298 -13.43 10.82 1.41
CA LEU A 298 -12.42 11.15 0.40
C LEU A 298 -11.55 9.94 0.15
N ALA A 299 -11.50 9.49 -1.11
CA ALA A 299 -10.75 8.31 -1.51
C ALA A 299 -9.49 8.61 -2.32
N ALA A 300 -9.43 9.78 -2.97
CA ALA A 300 -8.34 10.14 -3.86
C ALA A 300 -7.90 11.59 -3.65
N ILE A 301 -6.60 11.80 -3.86
CA ILE A 301 -5.95 13.11 -3.82
C ILE A 301 -4.85 13.16 -4.89
N ALA A 302 -4.73 14.30 -5.56
CA ALA A 302 -3.59 14.63 -6.40
C ALA A 302 -3.21 16.10 -6.22
N ARG A 303 -1.94 16.43 -6.47
CA ARG A 303 -1.40 17.77 -6.30
C ARG A 303 -0.96 18.36 -7.64
N HIS A 304 -1.15 19.66 -7.82
CA HIS A 304 -0.53 20.42 -8.90
C HIS A 304 1.01 20.28 -8.84
N PRO A 305 1.71 20.06 -9.94
CA PRO A 305 3.15 19.73 -9.93
C PRO A 305 4.03 20.81 -9.28
N THR A 306 3.71 22.08 -9.46
CA THR A 306 4.55 23.22 -9.03
C THR A 306 3.87 24.18 -8.05
N LYS A 307 2.61 23.92 -7.66
CA LYS A 307 1.85 24.77 -6.72
C LYS A 307 1.29 23.93 -5.57
N ASP A 308 1.17 24.52 -4.41
CA ASP A 308 0.50 23.90 -3.25
C ASP A 308 -1.03 23.98 -3.40
N ILE A 309 -1.51 23.32 -4.44
CA ILE A 309 -2.93 23.16 -4.79
C ILE A 309 -3.19 21.66 -4.91
N VAL A 310 -4.28 21.20 -4.31
CA VAL A 310 -4.70 19.79 -4.37
C VAL A 310 -6.08 19.67 -4.99
N VAL A 311 -6.31 18.56 -5.69
CA VAL A 311 -7.64 18.08 -6.04
C VAL A 311 -7.95 16.87 -5.18
N VAL A 312 -9.14 16.86 -4.58
CA VAL A 312 -9.65 15.76 -3.74
C VAL A 312 -11.01 15.31 -4.24
N GLY A 313 -11.34 14.05 -4.01
CA GLY A 313 -12.62 13.50 -4.40
C GLY A 313 -12.92 12.15 -3.75
N GLY A 314 -14.18 11.74 -3.80
CA GLY A 314 -14.60 10.51 -3.16
C GLY A 314 -16.09 10.20 -3.38
N GLU A 315 -16.79 9.89 -2.30
CA GLU A 315 -18.16 9.38 -2.26
C GLU A 315 -19.19 10.36 -2.86
N ASP A 316 -19.05 11.66 -2.61
CA ASP A 316 -19.97 12.68 -3.11
C ASP A 316 -19.86 12.95 -4.62
N ARG A 317 -18.90 12.31 -5.28
CA ARG A 317 -18.70 12.31 -6.75
C ARG A 317 -18.27 13.64 -7.35
N VAL A 318 -17.91 14.63 -6.54
CA VAL A 318 -17.47 15.95 -7.02
C VAL A 318 -15.99 16.13 -6.74
N PRO A 319 -15.15 16.38 -7.76
CA PRO A 319 -13.75 16.76 -7.52
C PRO A 319 -13.69 18.21 -7.05
N TYR A 320 -12.97 18.48 -5.96
CA TYR A 320 -12.77 19.81 -5.38
C TYR A 320 -11.30 20.18 -5.46
N ILE A 321 -11.02 21.37 -5.95
CA ILE A 321 -9.67 21.93 -6.03
C ILE A 321 -9.51 22.97 -4.92
N TYR A 322 -8.52 22.76 -4.03
CA TYR A 322 -8.23 23.61 -2.89
C TYR A 322 -6.79 24.11 -2.92
N MET A 323 -6.55 25.32 -2.40
CA MET A 323 -5.21 25.67 -1.91
C MET A 323 -4.90 24.85 -0.67
N MET A 324 -3.66 24.39 -0.52
CA MET A 324 -3.25 23.64 0.67
C MET A 324 -3.23 24.52 1.92
N ASP A 325 -2.88 25.79 1.75
CA ASP A 325 -2.74 26.76 2.84
C ASP A 325 -3.78 27.86 2.81
N ARG A 326 -3.99 28.43 4.01
CA ARG A 326 -4.66 29.72 4.21
C ARG A 326 -3.67 30.76 4.69
N ALA A 327 -4.07 32.03 4.52
CA ALA A 327 -3.33 33.15 5.08
C ALA A 327 -3.28 33.15 6.62
N GLN A 328 -4.26 32.51 7.28
CA GLN A 328 -4.34 32.34 8.74
C GLN A 328 -4.69 30.90 9.06
N ASN A 329 -3.95 30.29 10.00
CA ASN A 329 -4.22 28.92 10.47
C ASN A 329 -5.51 28.88 11.26
N MET A 330 -6.55 28.32 10.67
CA MET A 330 -7.84 28.08 11.29
C MET A 330 -8.13 26.59 11.24
N LYS A 331 -8.24 25.93 12.40
CA LYS A 331 -8.45 24.47 12.47
C LYS A 331 -9.86 24.00 12.13
N ILE A 332 -10.67 24.86 11.51
CA ILE A 332 -12.05 24.57 11.12
C ILE A 332 -12.13 24.10 9.67
N ALA A 333 -13.00 23.13 9.44
CA ALA A 333 -13.32 22.64 8.11
C ALA A 333 -14.30 23.60 7.42
N ASP A 334 -13.86 24.29 6.37
CA ASP A 334 -14.68 25.17 5.55
C ASP A 334 -14.21 25.18 4.09
N ASP A 335 -14.82 26.01 3.24
CA ASP A 335 -14.45 26.17 1.84
C ASP A 335 -13.64 27.44 1.56
N SER A 336 -13.01 28.05 2.57
CA SER A 336 -12.29 29.33 2.38
C SER A 336 -11.09 29.21 1.41
N THR A 337 -10.52 28.01 1.25
CA THR A 337 -9.43 27.73 0.32
C THR A 337 -9.90 27.05 -0.98
N LEU A 338 -11.22 26.89 -1.17
CA LEU A 338 -11.77 26.29 -2.37
C LEU A 338 -11.54 27.19 -3.59
N ILE A 339 -10.79 26.69 -4.56
CA ILE A 339 -10.56 27.34 -5.84
C ILE A 339 -11.72 27.03 -6.80
N ARG A 340 -12.11 25.74 -6.87
CA ARG A 340 -13.07 25.26 -7.88
C ARG A 340 -13.69 23.93 -7.50
N LYS A 341 -14.93 23.73 -7.96
CA LYS A 341 -15.59 22.44 -8.06
C LYS A 341 -15.64 22.03 -9.53
N LEU A 342 -15.24 20.80 -9.85
CA LEU A 342 -15.43 20.25 -11.18
C LEU A 342 -16.82 19.63 -11.32
N GLU A 343 -17.15 19.17 -12.53
CA GLU A 343 -18.42 18.50 -12.83
C GLU A 343 -18.60 17.24 -11.97
N ARG A 344 -19.82 17.01 -11.50
CA ARG A 344 -20.17 15.81 -10.73
C ARG A 344 -20.04 14.56 -11.58
N GLN A 345 -19.34 13.56 -11.10
CA GLN A 345 -19.10 12.30 -11.80
C GLN A 345 -20.33 11.37 -11.74
N ALA A 346 -20.41 10.41 -12.67
CA ALA A 346 -21.45 9.38 -12.68
C ALA A 346 -21.35 8.44 -11.46
N GLY A 347 -20.12 8.14 -10.98
CA GLY A 347 -19.85 7.30 -9.81
C GLY A 347 -18.94 7.96 -8.79
N SER A 348 -18.73 7.31 -7.64
CA SER A 348 -17.74 7.73 -6.63
C SER A 348 -16.35 7.79 -7.24
N ILE A 349 -15.55 8.77 -6.80
CA ILE A 349 -14.19 8.99 -7.28
C ILE A 349 -13.24 8.10 -6.48
N ALA A 350 -12.39 7.35 -7.18
CA ALA A 350 -11.38 6.47 -6.56
C ALA A 350 -9.96 6.79 -7.05
N ALA A 351 -9.82 7.53 -8.15
CA ALA A 351 -8.53 7.86 -8.72
C ALA A 351 -8.52 9.29 -9.26
N LEU A 352 -7.46 10.01 -8.93
CA LEU A 352 -7.19 11.38 -9.38
C LEU A 352 -5.73 11.48 -9.83
N ALA A 353 -5.47 12.19 -10.91
CA ALA A 353 -4.13 12.55 -11.31
C ALA A 353 -4.11 13.98 -11.83
N TRP A 354 -2.97 14.64 -11.66
CA TRP A 354 -2.65 15.94 -12.26
C TRP A 354 -1.50 15.74 -13.23
N SER A 355 -1.57 16.35 -14.43
CA SER A 355 -0.48 16.28 -15.40
C SER A 355 0.74 17.07 -14.94
N GLU A 356 1.95 16.67 -15.37
CA GLU A 356 3.22 17.29 -14.95
C GLU A 356 3.41 18.73 -15.45
N ASP A 357 2.65 19.14 -16.47
CA ASP A 357 2.59 20.53 -16.94
C ASP A 357 1.58 21.39 -16.15
N GLY A 358 0.79 20.75 -15.29
CA GLY A 358 -0.26 21.38 -14.49
C GLY A 358 -1.53 21.72 -15.27
N ALA A 359 -1.64 21.35 -16.55
CA ALA A 359 -2.73 21.76 -17.43
C ALA A 359 -3.98 20.87 -17.29
N HIS A 360 -3.83 19.60 -16.94
CA HIS A 360 -4.91 18.61 -16.96
C HIS A 360 -5.12 17.89 -15.62
N ILE A 361 -6.40 17.57 -15.35
CA ILE A 361 -6.81 16.71 -14.23
C ILE A 361 -7.58 15.54 -14.79
N ALA A 362 -7.18 14.31 -14.45
CA ALA A 362 -7.92 13.09 -14.75
C ALA A 362 -8.70 12.61 -13.53
N VAL A 363 -9.96 12.22 -13.75
CA VAL A 363 -10.88 11.74 -12.71
C VAL A 363 -11.43 10.39 -13.11
N GLY A 364 -11.13 9.35 -12.31
CA GLY A 364 -11.65 7.98 -12.44
C GLY A 364 -12.32 7.50 -11.16
N GLY A 365 -13.08 6.42 -11.24
CA GLY A 365 -13.75 5.87 -10.08
C GLY A 365 -14.70 4.74 -10.42
N ALA A 366 -15.87 4.68 -9.76
CA ALA A 366 -16.86 3.62 -9.97
C ALA A 366 -17.48 3.63 -11.39
N SER A 367 -17.36 4.73 -12.13
CA SER A 367 -17.73 4.79 -13.55
C SER A 367 -16.66 4.09 -14.39
N PRO A 368 -17.04 3.38 -15.50
CA PRO A 368 -16.09 2.81 -16.44
C PRO A 368 -15.46 3.83 -17.40
N GLU A 369 -15.64 5.11 -17.13
CA GLU A 369 -15.13 6.22 -17.94
C GLU A 369 -14.24 7.13 -17.08
N VAL A 370 -13.09 7.57 -17.64
CA VAL A 370 -12.26 8.61 -17.05
C VAL A 370 -12.55 9.92 -17.76
N THR A 371 -12.76 10.98 -16.98
CA THR A 371 -12.95 12.32 -17.49
C THR A 371 -11.67 13.15 -17.33
N ILE A 372 -11.26 13.86 -18.39
CA ILE A 372 -10.13 14.79 -18.37
C ILE A 372 -10.67 16.23 -18.37
N TYR A 373 -10.12 17.04 -17.49
CA TYR A 373 -10.46 18.45 -17.32
C TYR A 373 -9.26 19.32 -17.59
N ASP A 374 -9.49 20.49 -18.19
CA ASP A 374 -8.57 21.60 -18.14
C ASP A 374 -8.53 22.16 -16.72
N ALA A 375 -7.36 22.18 -16.12
CA ALA A 375 -7.20 22.51 -14.70
C ALA A 375 -7.50 23.98 -14.39
N GLU A 376 -7.23 24.89 -15.34
CA GLU A 376 -7.43 26.33 -15.16
C GLU A 376 -8.89 26.70 -15.28
N SER A 377 -9.59 26.28 -16.33
CA SER A 377 -11.00 26.62 -16.55
C SER A 377 -11.97 25.70 -15.82
N GLY A 378 -11.54 24.48 -15.48
CA GLY A 378 -12.38 23.42 -14.92
C GLY A 378 -13.32 22.78 -15.96
N LYS A 379 -13.14 23.06 -17.25
CA LYS A 379 -13.96 22.50 -18.31
C LYS A 379 -13.48 21.10 -18.68
N ARG A 380 -14.43 20.21 -18.94
CA ARG A 380 -14.16 18.89 -19.52
C ARG A 380 -13.57 19.03 -20.91
N THR A 381 -12.43 18.42 -21.14
CA THR A 381 -11.72 18.42 -22.43
C THR A 381 -11.87 17.11 -23.18
N ALA A 382 -11.86 15.98 -22.46
CA ALA A 382 -11.96 14.67 -23.06
C ALA A 382 -12.62 13.62 -22.13
N SER A 383 -13.01 12.51 -22.71
CA SER A 383 -13.53 11.32 -22.06
C SER A 383 -12.85 10.07 -22.58
N CYS A 384 -12.28 9.28 -21.70
CA CYS A 384 -11.61 8.02 -22.01
C CYS A 384 -12.58 6.87 -21.71
N LYS A 385 -12.95 6.11 -22.74
CA LYS A 385 -13.93 5.01 -22.66
C LYS A 385 -13.29 3.67 -22.98
N GLY A 386 -13.97 2.57 -22.61
CA GLY A 386 -13.56 1.21 -22.96
C GLY A 386 -13.43 0.27 -21.77
N HIS A 387 -13.24 0.77 -20.53
CA HIS A 387 -13.31 -0.06 -19.34
C HIS A 387 -14.73 -0.65 -19.18
N GLN A 388 -14.80 -1.86 -18.61
CA GLN A 388 -16.08 -2.57 -18.40
C GLN A 388 -16.57 -2.38 -16.95
N ALA A 389 -15.73 -1.81 -16.07
CA ALA A 389 -16.03 -1.64 -14.65
C ALA A 389 -15.25 -0.47 -14.07
N GLY A 390 -15.28 -0.30 -12.74
CA GLY A 390 -14.63 0.79 -12.04
C GLY A 390 -13.13 0.89 -12.28
N ILE A 391 -12.63 2.12 -12.28
CA ILE A 391 -11.24 2.49 -12.54
C ILE A 391 -10.62 2.95 -11.22
N TYR A 392 -9.52 2.30 -10.80
CA TYR A 392 -8.88 2.54 -9.51
C TYR A 392 -7.53 3.23 -9.63
N ALA A 393 -6.97 3.28 -10.84
CA ALA A 393 -5.69 3.91 -11.09
C ALA A 393 -5.71 4.73 -12.36
N VAL A 394 -5.18 5.95 -12.29
CA VAL A 394 -4.94 6.86 -13.42
C VAL A 394 -3.57 7.51 -13.24
N ALA A 395 -2.82 7.67 -14.32
CA ALA A 395 -1.53 8.34 -14.31
C ALA A 395 -1.27 9.02 -15.66
N PHE A 396 -0.83 10.27 -15.62
CA PHE A 396 -0.33 10.95 -16.83
C PHE A 396 1.12 10.58 -17.09
N SER A 397 1.48 10.46 -18.36
CA SER A 397 2.89 10.43 -18.78
C SER A 397 3.57 11.77 -18.46
N PRO A 398 4.89 11.80 -18.22
CA PRO A 398 5.62 13.04 -17.89
C PRO A 398 5.50 14.14 -18.94
N ASP A 399 5.31 13.78 -20.20
CA ASP A 399 5.08 14.74 -21.30
C ASP A 399 3.62 15.26 -21.36
N GLY A 400 2.72 14.76 -20.49
CA GLY A 400 1.33 15.13 -20.45
C GLY A 400 0.47 14.64 -21.62
N GLN A 401 1.03 13.85 -22.56
CA GLN A 401 0.32 13.48 -23.79
C GLN A 401 -0.46 12.17 -23.68
N THR A 402 -0.08 11.31 -22.76
CA THR A 402 -0.71 10.00 -22.56
C THR A 402 -1.29 9.89 -21.16
N LEU A 403 -2.50 9.32 -21.05
CA LEU A 403 -3.12 8.92 -19.80
C LEU A 403 -3.18 7.40 -19.73
N ALA A 404 -2.55 6.81 -18.73
CA ALA A 404 -2.71 5.40 -18.40
C ALA A 404 -3.84 5.23 -17.39
N THR A 405 -4.66 4.19 -17.59
CA THR A 405 -5.77 3.84 -16.69
C THR A 405 -5.77 2.34 -16.42
N GLY A 406 -6.25 1.95 -15.25
CA GLY A 406 -6.41 0.56 -14.85
C GLY A 406 -7.50 0.42 -13.79
N GLY A 407 -8.09 -0.76 -13.67
CA GLY A 407 -9.17 -0.97 -12.74
C GLY A 407 -9.61 -2.43 -12.61
N PHE A 408 -10.90 -2.61 -12.37
CA PHE A 408 -11.49 -3.90 -12.02
C PHE A 408 -11.40 -4.93 -13.16
N ASP A 409 -11.44 -4.48 -14.41
CA ASP A 409 -11.33 -5.37 -15.58
C ASP A 409 -9.93 -5.91 -15.83
N GLY A 410 -8.95 -5.48 -15.05
CA GLY A 410 -7.57 -5.96 -15.10
C GLY A 410 -6.82 -5.59 -16.38
N GLN A 411 -7.31 -4.61 -17.14
CA GLN A 411 -6.67 -4.12 -18.36
C GLN A 411 -6.05 -2.73 -18.12
N VAL A 412 -4.86 -2.55 -18.69
CA VAL A 412 -4.24 -1.23 -18.83
C VAL A 412 -4.66 -0.65 -20.16
N ARG A 413 -5.15 0.59 -20.13
CA ARG A 413 -5.44 1.38 -21.34
C ARG A 413 -4.66 2.67 -21.32
N LEU A 414 -4.10 2.99 -22.48
CA LEU A 414 -3.37 4.23 -22.75
C LEU A 414 -4.20 5.08 -23.70
N TYR A 415 -4.50 6.32 -23.29
CA TYR A 415 -5.29 7.26 -24.08
C TYR A 415 -4.49 8.49 -24.43
N ARG A 416 -4.80 9.09 -25.58
CA ARG A 416 -4.30 10.42 -25.96
C ARG A 416 -5.04 11.48 -25.13
N VAL A 417 -4.34 12.29 -24.37
CA VAL A 417 -4.93 13.29 -23.46
C VAL A 417 -5.76 14.31 -24.23
N ALA A 418 -5.29 14.76 -25.39
CA ALA A 418 -5.95 15.80 -26.18
C ALA A 418 -7.34 15.38 -26.70
N THR A 419 -7.57 14.08 -26.97
CA THR A 419 -8.80 13.60 -27.64
C THR A 419 -9.59 12.60 -26.80
N GLY A 420 -8.97 11.95 -25.81
CA GLY A 420 -9.53 10.82 -25.07
C GLY A 420 -9.59 9.52 -25.87
N GLU A 421 -8.98 9.48 -27.05
CA GLU A 421 -8.94 8.28 -27.90
C GLU A 421 -8.02 7.22 -27.34
N LEU A 422 -8.45 5.96 -27.39
CA LEU A 422 -7.65 4.80 -27.03
C LEU A 422 -6.48 4.63 -28.01
N ALA A 423 -5.26 4.70 -27.48
CA ALA A 423 -4.05 4.49 -28.25
C ALA A 423 -3.53 3.03 -28.14
N LYS A 424 -3.64 2.41 -26.97
CA LYS A 424 -3.19 1.05 -26.72
C LYS A 424 -3.95 0.44 -25.54
N GLU A 425 -4.19 -0.86 -25.61
CA GLU A 425 -4.67 -1.63 -24.45
C GLU A 425 -3.92 -2.96 -24.32
N PHE A 426 -3.75 -3.45 -23.11
CA PHE A 426 -3.10 -4.73 -22.85
C PHE A 426 -3.41 -5.27 -21.45
N ILE A 427 -3.30 -6.59 -21.28
CA ILE A 427 -3.31 -7.26 -19.99
C ILE A 427 -1.88 -7.24 -19.45
N PRO A 428 -1.63 -6.66 -18.25
CA PRO A 428 -0.26 -6.44 -17.77
C PRO A 428 0.42 -7.69 -17.21
N VAL A 429 -0.28 -8.79 -17.05
CA VAL A 429 0.22 -10.03 -16.45
C VAL A 429 0.21 -11.18 -17.47
N PRO A 430 1.13 -12.15 -17.36
CA PRO A 430 1.08 -13.35 -18.20
C PRO A 430 -0.06 -14.25 -17.76
N ILE A 431 -1.09 -14.42 -18.59
CA ILE A 431 -2.22 -15.32 -18.32
C ILE A 431 -1.82 -16.75 -18.71
N THR A 432 -1.82 -17.65 -17.73
CA THR A 432 -1.52 -19.07 -17.95
C THR A 432 -2.72 -19.77 -18.61
N GLY A 433 -2.49 -20.46 -19.73
CA GLY A 433 -3.53 -21.18 -20.47
C GLY A 433 -4.26 -20.36 -21.56
N ALA A 434 -3.89 -19.10 -21.80
CA ALA A 434 -4.46 -18.29 -22.89
C ALA A 434 -4.19 -18.87 -24.28
N GLU A 435 -3.15 -19.67 -24.45
CA GLU A 435 -2.85 -20.36 -25.72
C GLU A 435 -3.87 -21.45 -26.08
N ASN A 436 -4.47 -22.12 -25.06
CA ASN A 436 -5.46 -23.16 -25.27
C ASN A 436 -6.86 -22.63 -25.64
N LEU A 437 -7.17 -21.36 -25.36
CA LEU A 437 -8.46 -20.74 -25.69
C LEU A 437 -8.50 -20.15 -27.11
N ARG A 438 -7.35 -19.88 -27.73
CA ARG A 438 -7.27 -19.40 -29.13
C ARG A 438 -7.33 -20.53 -30.15
N SER A 439 -7.06 -21.77 -29.76
CA SER A 439 -7.11 -22.95 -30.65
C SER A 439 -8.48 -23.62 -30.72
N GLN A 440 -9.50 -23.11 -29.96
CA GLN A 440 -10.86 -23.64 -29.93
C GLN A 440 -11.92 -22.69 -30.52
N LYS A 441 -11.51 -21.64 -31.25
CA LYS A 441 -12.44 -20.78 -32.01
C LYS A 441 -12.20 -20.89 -33.49
#